data_92e7c97f869c499197637fe64c79f5bf
#
_entry.id   92e7c97f869c499197637fe64c79f5bf
#
_cell.length_a   1.000
_cell.length_b   1.000
_cell.length_c   1.000
_cell.angle_alpha   90.00
_cell.angle_beta   90.00
_cell.angle_gamma   90.00
#
_symmetry.space_group_name_H-M   'P 1'
#
loop_
_entity.id
_entity.type
_entity.pdbx_description
1 polymer ?
#
loop_
_entity_poly.entity_id
_entity_poly.type
_entity_poly.pdbx_seq_one_letter_code
_entity_poly.pdbx_strand_id
1 'polypeptide(L)'
;CNRLAELFDENNSKLRDNKSHRDVVIFDVAEIEMLLPVQIGDYTDFYSSKEHATNVGAMFRDPENALLPNWLHIPVGYHGRSSTIVPSGIPVHRPYGQTLPNGETTPVFGPSKLVDFELETAFITTDANIMGEPISVEEAEEHIFGMVLFNDWSARDIQKWEYVPLGPFLAKNFASSISPWIVTMDALEIYRTKGPEQSPTPMPYLQQNGAKAFDINLEVAIQPENAEETIVSRSNFKYMYWSMAQQLAHQTINGCRVN
;
A
#
# COMPACT_ATOMS: atom_id res chain seq x y z
N CYS A 1 13.59 -10.38 -16.51
CA CYS A 1 12.19 -10.68 -16.96
C CYS A 1 12.15 -11.37 -18.31
N ASN A 2 12.79 -10.86 -19.38
CA ASN A 2 12.68 -11.40 -20.76
C ASN A 2 12.99 -12.91 -20.86
N ARG A 3 14.01 -13.42 -20.14
CA ARG A 3 14.36 -14.84 -20.15
C ARG A 3 13.26 -15.73 -19.53
N LEU A 4 12.57 -15.27 -18.50
CA LEU A 4 11.46 -16.00 -17.89
C LEU A 4 10.23 -15.97 -18.81
N ALA A 5 9.90 -14.79 -19.36
CA ALA A 5 8.82 -14.66 -20.33
C ALA A 5 9.02 -15.60 -21.53
N GLU A 6 10.25 -15.68 -22.06
CA GLU A 6 10.60 -16.60 -23.15
C GLU A 6 10.36 -18.08 -22.75
N LEU A 7 10.68 -18.47 -21.50
CA LEU A 7 10.48 -19.86 -21.04
C LEU A 7 9.01 -20.25 -20.87
N PHE A 8 8.15 -19.27 -20.52
CA PHE A 8 6.71 -19.48 -20.33
C PHE A 8 5.88 -19.15 -21.58
N ASP A 9 6.51 -18.71 -22.68
CA ASP A 9 5.81 -18.52 -23.95
C ASP A 9 5.24 -19.85 -24.47
N GLU A 10 3.99 -19.84 -24.89
CA GLU A 10 3.28 -21.02 -25.39
C GLU A 10 3.96 -21.68 -26.59
N ASN A 11 4.74 -20.93 -27.37
CA ASN A 11 5.49 -21.39 -28.53
C ASN A 11 6.89 -21.91 -28.16
N ASN A 12 7.31 -21.79 -26.90
CA ASN A 12 8.61 -22.26 -26.42
C ASN A 12 8.52 -23.66 -25.82
N SER A 13 9.17 -24.62 -26.47
CA SER A 13 9.14 -26.03 -26.05
C SER A 13 10.09 -26.38 -24.89
N LYS A 14 11.02 -25.49 -24.54
CA LYS A 14 12.09 -25.80 -23.55
C LYS A 14 11.57 -26.22 -22.18
N LEU A 15 10.53 -25.57 -21.69
CA LEU A 15 9.86 -25.93 -20.44
C LEU A 15 8.56 -26.68 -20.74
N ARG A 16 7.76 -26.19 -21.70
CA ARG A 16 6.44 -26.77 -22.04
C ARG A 16 6.50 -28.27 -22.29
N ASP A 17 7.46 -28.76 -23.11
CA ASP A 17 7.53 -30.15 -23.53
C ASP A 17 8.57 -30.99 -22.75
N ASN A 18 9.26 -30.36 -21.79
CA ASN A 18 10.30 -31.03 -21.00
C ASN A 18 9.77 -31.41 -19.60
N LYS A 19 9.19 -32.59 -19.49
CA LYS A 19 8.64 -33.10 -18.22
C LYS A 19 9.69 -33.13 -17.10
N SER A 20 10.91 -33.55 -17.37
CA SER A 20 11.95 -33.64 -16.34
C SER A 20 12.35 -32.29 -15.77
N HIS A 21 12.28 -31.22 -16.56
CA HIS A 21 12.49 -29.87 -16.06
C HIS A 21 11.27 -29.36 -15.27
N ARG A 22 10.05 -29.60 -15.78
CA ARG A 22 8.83 -29.19 -15.05
C ARG A 22 8.74 -29.81 -13.67
N ASP A 23 9.03 -31.09 -13.55
CA ASP A 23 8.95 -31.87 -12.29
C ASP A 23 9.90 -31.31 -11.20
N VAL A 24 10.89 -30.50 -11.56
CA VAL A 24 11.83 -29.88 -10.59
C VAL A 24 11.72 -28.38 -10.44
N VAL A 25 10.89 -27.70 -11.25
CA VAL A 25 10.73 -26.23 -11.20
C VAL A 25 9.27 -25.76 -11.05
N ILE A 26 8.31 -26.67 -11.22
CA ILE A 26 6.88 -26.36 -11.05
C ILE A 26 6.36 -27.18 -9.88
N PHE A 27 5.87 -26.49 -8.87
CA PHE A 27 5.33 -27.07 -7.64
C PHE A 27 3.86 -26.68 -7.48
N ASP A 28 3.09 -27.52 -6.80
CA ASP A 28 1.76 -27.12 -6.34
C ASP A 28 1.92 -26.04 -5.28
N VAL A 29 1.04 -25.03 -5.32
CA VAL A 29 1.05 -23.92 -4.33
C VAL A 29 0.89 -24.46 -2.90
N ALA A 30 0.19 -25.58 -2.72
CA ALA A 30 0.02 -26.23 -1.42
C ALA A 30 1.31 -26.86 -0.86
N GLU A 31 2.33 -27.07 -1.71
CA GLU A 31 3.60 -27.69 -1.34
C GLU A 31 4.72 -26.69 -1.08
N ILE A 32 4.44 -25.38 -1.21
CA ILE A 32 5.44 -24.33 -1.07
C ILE A 32 5.07 -23.35 0.05
N GLU A 33 6.08 -22.72 0.62
CA GLU A 33 5.94 -21.58 1.52
C GLU A 33 6.29 -20.30 0.79
N MET A 34 5.35 -19.34 0.78
CA MET A 34 5.58 -18.03 0.17
C MET A 34 6.35 -17.12 1.12
N LEU A 35 7.37 -16.47 0.60
CA LEU A 35 8.22 -15.53 1.33
C LEU A 35 7.90 -14.09 0.93
N LEU A 36 8.48 -13.13 1.66
CA LEU A 36 8.48 -11.74 1.21
C LEU A 36 9.11 -11.65 -0.18
N PRO A 37 8.47 -10.95 -1.13
CA PRO A 37 8.94 -10.90 -2.51
C PRO A 37 10.21 -10.08 -2.68
N VAL A 38 10.53 -9.23 -1.70
CA VAL A 38 11.71 -8.37 -1.68
C VAL A 38 12.23 -8.22 -0.25
N GLN A 39 13.50 -7.82 -0.12
CA GLN A 39 14.04 -7.37 1.15
C GLN A 39 13.64 -5.90 1.36
N ILE A 40 12.73 -5.65 2.29
CA ILE A 40 12.18 -4.33 2.55
C ILE A 40 13.16 -3.54 3.43
N GLY A 41 13.69 -2.43 2.90
CA GLY A 41 14.56 -1.51 3.64
C GLY A 41 13.74 -0.56 4.50
N ASP A 42 12.97 0.28 3.84
CA ASP A 42 12.09 1.28 4.43
C ASP A 42 10.66 1.14 3.93
N TYR A 43 9.72 1.76 4.65
CA TYR A 43 8.32 1.81 4.31
C TYR A 43 7.77 3.21 4.58
N THR A 44 7.17 3.82 3.56
CA THR A 44 6.43 5.07 3.69
C THR A 44 4.98 4.82 3.34
N ASP A 45 4.09 5.18 4.24
CA ASP A 45 2.65 5.08 4.04
C ASP A 45 2.09 6.42 3.61
N PHE A 46 1.42 6.44 2.43
CA PHE A 46 0.80 7.61 1.85
C PHE A 46 -0.72 7.56 1.97
N TYR A 47 -1.27 8.62 2.44
CA TYR A 47 -2.70 8.85 2.67
C TYR A 47 -3.38 9.43 1.42
N SER A 48 -3.34 8.73 0.29
CA SER A 48 -3.53 9.31 -1.05
C SER A 48 -4.92 9.14 -1.68
N SER A 49 -5.83 8.35 -1.07
CA SER A 49 -7.23 8.25 -1.48
C SER A 49 -8.07 9.32 -0.77
N LYS A 50 -8.79 10.15 -1.55
CA LYS A 50 -9.64 11.20 -1.00
C LYS A 50 -10.79 10.64 -0.18
N GLU A 51 -11.40 9.57 -0.65
CA GLU A 51 -12.49 8.88 0.02
C GLU A 51 -12.03 8.28 1.35
N HIS A 52 -10.90 7.56 1.33
CA HIS A 52 -10.32 6.99 2.53
C HIS A 52 -9.94 8.09 3.54
N ALA A 53 -9.24 9.13 3.09
CA ALA A 53 -8.83 10.26 3.93
C ALA A 53 -10.03 10.99 4.56
N THR A 54 -11.12 11.12 3.82
CA THR A 54 -12.36 11.72 4.33
C THR A 54 -13.01 10.80 5.37
N ASN A 55 -13.13 9.52 5.09
CA ASN A 55 -13.77 8.54 5.98
C ASN A 55 -13.01 8.42 7.31
N VAL A 56 -11.69 8.22 7.25
CA VAL A 56 -10.85 8.13 8.46
C VAL A 56 -10.82 9.47 9.19
N GLY A 57 -10.74 10.59 8.45
CA GLY A 57 -10.81 11.91 9.05
C GLY A 57 -12.09 12.15 9.86
N ALA A 58 -13.23 11.70 9.36
CA ALA A 58 -14.51 11.81 10.05
C ALA A 58 -14.61 10.96 11.34
N MET A 59 -13.79 9.91 11.49
CA MET A 59 -13.72 9.14 12.74
C MET A 59 -13.06 9.91 13.90
N PHE A 60 -12.18 10.86 13.56
CA PHE A 60 -11.34 11.56 14.54
C PHE A 60 -11.62 13.06 14.64
N ARG A 61 -12.28 13.64 13.65
CA ARG A 61 -12.53 15.07 13.50
C ARG A 61 -14.00 15.35 13.14
N ASP A 62 -14.37 16.62 13.12
CA ASP A 62 -15.65 17.04 12.57
C ASP A 62 -15.76 16.61 11.08
N PRO A 63 -16.84 15.90 10.70
CA PRO A 63 -17.05 15.47 9.32
C PRO A 63 -16.99 16.59 8.27
N GLU A 64 -17.37 17.83 8.61
CA GLU A 64 -17.26 19.00 7.73
C GLU A 64 -15.80 19.42 7.48
N ASN A 65 -14.88 19.03 8.37
CA ASN A 65 -13.46 19.32 8.33
C ASN A 65 -12.62 18.03 8.35
N ALA A 66 -13.13 16.96 7.74
CA ALA A 66 -12.47 15.66 7.74
C ALA A 66 -11.09 15.67 7.07
N LEU A 67 -10.94 16.43 5.97
CA LEU A 67 -9.65 16.65 5.30
C LEU A 67 -8.93 17.85 5.88
N LEU A 68 -7.66 17.68 6.25
CA LEU A 68 -6.81 18.80 6.65
C LEU A 68 -6.46 19.67 5.43
N PRO A 69 -6.21 20.98 5.61
CA PRO A 69 -5.96 21.91 4.50
C PRO A 69 -4.80 21.49 3.57
N ASN A 70 -3.76 20.85 4.10
CA ASN A 70 -2.60 20.40 3.33
C ASN A 70 -2.89 19.19 2.43
N TRP A 71 -3.94 18.42 2.70
CA TRP A 71 -4.21 17.17 1.99
C TRP A 71 -4.43 17.35 0.47
N LEU A 72 -5.08 18.46 0.08
CA LEU A 72 -5.31 18.78 -1.34
C LEU A 72 -4.08 19.39 -2.04
N HIS A 73 -2.99 19.64 -1.30
CA HIS A 73 -1.80 20.31 -1.82
C HIS A 73 -0.58 19.39 -1.90
N ILE A 74 -0.52 18.37 -1.08
CA ILE A 74 0.61 17.41 -1.02
C ILE A 74 0.11 15.99 -0.83
N PRO A 75 0.81 14.97 -1.33
CA PRO A 75 0.65 13.60 -0.87
C PRO A 75 1.09 13.51 0.59
N VAL A 76 0.12 13.39 1.51
CA VAL A 76 0.40 13.25 2.94
C VAL A 76 0.82 11.82 3.23
N GLY A 77 1.92 11.65 3.96
CA GLY A 77 2.43 10.34 4.35
C GLY A 77 3.17 10.37 5.67
N TYR A 78 3.52 9.21 6.18
CA TYR A 78 4.36 9.02 7.37
C TYR A 78 5.32 7.85 7.19
N HIS A 79 6.36 7.79 8.02
CA HIS A 79 7.29 6.67 8.02
C HIS A 79 6.69 5.47 8.74
N GLY A 80 6.37 4.43 7.97
CA GLY A 80 5.86 3.17 8.48
C GLY A 80 6.94 2.27 9.06
N ARG A 81 6.52 1.14 9.61
CA ARG A 81 7.42 0.15 10.21
C ARG A 81 7.65 -1.03 9.27
N SER A 82 8.81 -1.07 8.61
CA SER A 82 9.17 -2.17 7.70
C SER A 82 9.38 -3.53 8.39
N SER A 83 9.84 -3.54 9.64
CA SER A 83 10.19 -4.77 10.37
C SER A 83 9.01 -5.67 10.75
N THR A 84 7.78 -5.20 10.60
CA THR A 84 6.54 -5.95 10.88
C THR A 84 5.68 -6.15 9.64
N ILE A 85 6.24 -5.95 8.46
CA ILE A 85 5.62 -6.37 7.21
C ILE A 85 5.85 -7.86 7.03
N VAL A 86 4.76 -8.62 6.90
CA VAL A 86 4.77 -10.08 6.77
C VAL A 86 4.05 -10.52 5.50
N PRO A 87 4.39 -11.68 4.90
CA PRO A 87 3.65 -12.17 3.74
C PRO A 87 2.21 -12.54 4.12
N SER A 88 1.31 -12.44 3.15
CA SER A 88 -0.08 -12.90 3.30
C SER A 88 -0.15 -14.35 3.77
N GLY A 89 -1.14 -14.66 4.62
CA GLY A 89 -1.31 -15.97 5.23
C GLY A 89 -0.71 -16.11 6.64
N ILE A 90 0.18 -15.20 7.05
CA ILE A 90 0.70 -15.17 8.42
C ILE A 90 -0.37 -14.59 9.37
N PRO A 91 -0.72 -15.31 10.46
CA PRO A 91 -1.66 -14.81 11.45
C PRO A 91 -1.17 -13.54 12.15
N VAL A 92 -2.05 -12.54 12.26
CA VAL A 92 -1.76 -11.29 12.94
C VAL A 92 -2.41 -11.31 14.34
N HIS A 93 -1.61 -11.07 15.36
CA HIS A 93 -2.11 -11.00 16.72
C HIS A 93 -2.73 -9.63 17.02
N ARG A 94 -3.73 -9.62 17.91
CA ARG A 94 -4.35 -8.39 18.40
C ARG A 94 -3.35 -7.58 19.23
N PRO A 95 -3.07 -6.30 18.88
CA PRO A 95 -2.07 -5.51 19.59
C PRO A 95 -2.58 -5.02 20.94
N TYR A 96 -1.65 -4.74 21.83
CA TYR A 96 -1.88 -4.09 23.11
C TYR A 96 -1.42 -2.64 23.04
N GLY A 97 -2.12 -1.77 23.73
CA GLY A 97 -1.78 -0.35 23.82
C GLY A 97 -2.62 0.39 24.85
N GLN A 98 -2.38 1.68 24.96
CA GLN A 98 -3.23 2.56 25.73
C GLN A 98 -4.41 3.05 24.87
N THR A 99 -5.56 3.14 25.48
CA THR A 99 -6.77 3.72 24.90
C THR A 99 -7.43 4.65 25.90
N LEU A 100 -8.14 5.67 25.43
CA LEU A 100 -8.98 6.51 26.28
C LEU A 100 -10.45 6.17 26.02
N PRO A 101 -11.15 5.49 26.96
CA PRO A 101 -12.57 5.19 26.81
C PRO A 101 -13.40 6.48 26.70
N ASN A 102 -14.51 6.42 25.96
CA ASN A 102 -15.38 7.58 25.80
C ASN A 102 -15.91 8.08 27.16
N GLY A 103 -15.75 9.39 27.40
CA GLY A 103 -16.18 10.03 28.65
C GLY A 103 -15.20 9.92 29.81
N GLU A 104 -14.11 9.15 29.65
CA GLU A 104 -13.08 9.04 30.69
C GLU A 104 -11.96 10.06 30.46
N THR A 105 -11.27 10.40 31.55
CA THR A 105 -10.08 11.27 31.53
C THR A 105 -8.78 10.52 31.76
N THR A 106 -8.88 9.25 32.13
CA THR A 106 -7.73 8.39 32.45
C THR A 106 -7.64 7.27 31.41
N PRO A 107 -6.50 7.11 30.73
CA PRO A 107 -6.32 6.02 29.79
C PRO A 107 -6.25 4.66 30.50
N VAL A 108 -6.60 3.61 29.76
CA VAL A 108 -6.47 2.22 30.19
C VAL A 108 -5.51 1.49 29.27
N PHE A 109 -4.81 0.49 29.81
CA PHE A 109 -3.94 -0.40 29.03
C PHE A 109 -4.60 -1.75 28.80
N GLY A 110 -4.53 -2.28 27.59
CA GLY A 110 -5.10 -3.57 27.25
C GLY A 110 -5.04 -3.89 25.76
N PRO A 111 -5.67 -5.00 25.34
CA PRO A 111 -5.78 -5.33 23.92
C PRO A 111 -6.71 -4.34 23.22
N SER A 112 -6.38 -3.98 21.99
CA SER A 112 -7.24 -3.18 21.12
C SER A 112 -8.61 -3.85 20.97
N LYS A 113 -9.67 -3.05 21.03
CA LYS A 113 -11.06 -3.48 20.82
C LYS A 113 -11.55 -3.21 19.38
N LEU A 114 -10.81 -2.41 18.62
CA LEU A 114 -11.16 -1.96 17.28
C LEU A 114 -10.01 -2.21 16.31
N VAL A 115 -9.72 -3.48 16.02
CA VAL A 115 -8.81 -3.85 14.94
C VAL A 115 -9.57 -3.79 13.62
N ASP A 116 -9.01 -3.08 12.66
CA ASP A 116 -9.54 -2.78 11.35
C ASP A 116 -8.52 -3.16 10.26
N PHE A 117 -8.96 -3.27 9.02
CA PHE A 117 -8.11 -3.47 7.85
C PHE A 117 -8.10 -2.21 6.98
N GLU A 118 -7.04 -2.03 6.22
CA GLU A 118 -6.98 -1.05 5.13
C GLU A 118 -6.51 -1.78 3.87
N LEU A 119 -7.41 -1.89 2.87
CA LEU A 119 -7.02 -2.43 1.57
C LEU A 119 -6.22 -1.37 0.83
N GLU A 120 -4.98 -1.69 0.59
CA GLU A 120 -4.01 -0.83 -0.08
C GLU A 120 -3.32 -1.54 -1.23
N THR A 121 -2.61 -0.76 -2.02
CA THR A 121 -1.57 -1.24 -2.92
C THR A 121 -0.26 -0.56 -2.55
N ALA A 122 0.81 -1.34 -2.47
CA ALA A 122 2.15 -0.79 -2.32
C ALA A 122 2.90 -0.90 -3.64
N PHE A 123 3.66 0.12 -4.01
CA PHE A 123 4.62 0.02 -5.09
C PHE A 123 6.02 -0.23 -4.53
N ILE A 124 6.79 -1.02 -5.26
CA ILE A 124 8.16 -1.37 -4.90
C ILE A 124 9.11 -0.48 -5.69
N THR A 125 9.93 0.29 -4.97
CA THR A 125 10.99 1.09 -5.59
C THR A 125 12.18 0.22 -5.99
N THR A 126 12.90 0.65 -7.02
CA THR A 126 14.07 -0.05 -7.55
C THR A 126 15.37 0.64 -7.14
N ASP A 127 16.02 1.30 -8.10
CA ASP A 127 17.28 1.96 -7.85
C ASP A 127 17.11 3.22 -7.00
N ALA A 128 17.93 3.33 -5.98
CA ALA A 128 17.96 4.51 -5.13
C ALA A 128 18.46 5.74 -5.91
N ASN A 129 17.81 6.89 -5.67
CA ASN A 129 18.37 8.18 -6.10
C ASN A 129 19.62 8.52 -5.30
N ILE A 130 20.42 9.45 -5.81
CA ILE A 130 21.55 10.02 -5.05
C ILE A 130 20.97 10.93 -3.97
N MET A 131 21.48 10.78 -2.73
CA MET A 131 21.04 11.65 -1.62
C MET A 131 21.31 13.12 -1.95
N GLY A 132 20.28 13.96 -1.83
CA GLY A 132 20.30 15.37 -2.22
C GLY A 132 19.73 15.63 -3.62
N GLU A 133 19.52 14.61 -4.44
CA GLU A 133 18.95 14.72 -5.79
C GLU A 133 17.51 14.18 -5.79
N PRO A 134 16.50 15.03 -5.97
CA PRO A 134 15.11 14.58 -6.01
C PRO A 134 14.80 13.83 -7.32
N ILE A 135 13.85 12.90 -7.24
CA ILE A 135 13.26 12.27 -8.42
C ILE A 135 12.11 13.15 -8.90
N SER A 136 12.13 13.56 -10.17
CA SER A 136 11.04 14.33 -10.76
C SER A 136 9.78 13.46 -10.97
N VAL A 137 8.62 14.07 -11.08
CA VAL A 137 7.37 13.35 -11.31
C VAL A 137 7.36 12.62 -12.67
N GLU A 138 8.09 13.16 -13.65
CA GLU A 138 8.25 12.59 -14.98
C GLU A 138 9.12 11.33 -14.97
N GLU A 139 10.14 11.28 -14.12
CA GLU A 139 11.09 10.15 -13.99
C GLU A 139 10.63 9.11 -12.95
N ALA A 140 9.68 9.46 -12.10
CA ALA A 140 9.31 8.65 -10.94
C ALA A 140 8.91 7.21 -11.29
N GLU A 141 8.22 6.99 -12.40
CA GLU A 141 7.79 5.63 -12.79
C GLU A 141 8.97 4.74 -13.19
N GLU A 142 10.12 5.28 -13.62
CA GLU A 142 11.34 4.50 -13.91
C GLU A 142 11.94 3.90 -12.64
N HIS A 143 11.62 4.48 -11.48
CA HIS A 143 12.03 4.01 -10.16
C HIS A 143 11.02 3.04 -9.51
N ILE A 144 9.93 2.67 -10.20
CA ILE A 144 8.91 1.76 -9.69
C ILE A 144 8.97 0.43 -10.45
N PHE A 145 9.28 -0.64 -9.74
CA PHE A 145 9.32 -1.99 -10.32
C PHE A 145 7.93 -2.56 -10.59
N GLY A 146 7.02 -2.38 -9.67
CA GLY A 146 5.67 -2.93 -9.75
C GLY A 146 4.87 -2.70 -8.49
N MET A 147 3.70 -3.32 -8.45
CA MET A 147 2.74 -3.18 -7.36
C MET A 147 2.41 -4.53 -6.72
N VAL A 148 2.04 -4.46 -5.45
CA VAL A 148 1.53 -5.58 -4.65
C VAL A 148 0.26 -5.16 -3.92
N LEU A 149 -0.59 -6.11 -3.54
CA LEU A 149 -1.64 -5.86 -2.57
C LEU A 149 -1.02 -5.75 -1.16
N PHE A 150 -1.57 -4.86 -0.38
CA PHE A 150 -1.12 -4.55 0.95
C PHE A 150 -2.33 -4.38 1.89
N ASN A 151 -2.18 -4.81 3.12
CA ASN A 151 -3.17 -4.57 4.17
C ASN A 151 -2.47 -3.93 5.35
N ASP A 152 -2.78 -2.65 5.61
CA ASP A 152 -2.29 -1.94 6.79
C ASP A 152 -3.23 -2.15 7.96
N TRP A 153 -2.90 -3.14 8.80
CA TRP A 153 -3.68 -3.46 9.98
C TRP A 153 -3.69 -2.30 10.97
N SER A 154 -4.89 -1.91 11.40
CA SER A 154 -5.10 -0.68 12.16
C SER A 154 -5.83 -0.96 13.49
N ALA A 155 -5.25 -0.52 14.59
CA ALA A 155 -5.91 -0.54 15.92
C ALA A 155 -6.52 0.85 16.19
N ARG A 156 -7.76 1.06 15.75
CA ARG A 156 -8.40 2.40 15.69
C ARG A 156 -8.55 3.07 17.05
N ASP A 157 -8.78 2.32 18.10
CA ASP A 157 -8.91 2.83 19.47
C ASP A 157 -7.55 3.30 20.01
N ILE A 158 -6.48 2.56 19.74
CA ILE A 158 -5.11 2.98 20.06
C ILE A 158 -4.73 4.19 19.22
N GLN A 159 -5.03 4.17 17.89
CA GLN A 159 -4.76 5.27 16.97
C GLN A 159 -5.39 6.59 17.47
N LYS A 160 -6.65 6.54 17.87
CA LYS A 160 -7.38 7.73 18.36
C LYS A 160 -6.70 8.41 19.55
N TRP A 161 -6.10 7.62 20.43
CA TRP A 161 -5.41 8.12 21.60
C TRP A 161 -4.01 8.65 21.32
N GLU A 162 -3.27 7.99 20.42
CA GLU A 162 -1.82 8.14 20.29
C GLU A 162 -1.39 9.01 19.09
N TYR A 163 -2.21 9.19 18.05
CA TYR A 163 -1.76 9.76 16.78
C TYR A 163 -1.32 11.23 16.82
N VAL A 164 -1.77 11.99 17.81
CA VAL A 164 -1.36 13.38 18.04
C VAL A 164 -0.27 13.42 19.10
N PRO A 165 0.86 14.15 18.87
CA PRO A 165 1.13 15.12 17.81
C PRO A 165 1.92 14.59 16.60
N LEU A 166 2.46 13.36 16.63
CA LEU A 166 3.46 12.90 15.66
C LEU A 166 2.93 11.94 14.57
N GLY A 167 1.64 11.63 14.60
CA GLY A 167 1.03 10.65 13.71
C GLY A 167 0.89 9.26 14.33
N PRO A 168 0.38 8.26 13.58
CA PRO A 168 0.14 6.92 14.10
C PRO A 168 1.46 6.22 14.45
N PHE A 169 1.44 5.38 15.49
CA PHE A 169 2.60 4.63 15.97
C PHE A 169 2.22 3.18 16.32
N LEU A 170 1.91 2.85 17.60
CA LEU A 170 1.58 1.47 18.00
C LEU A 170 0.30 0.95 17.31
N ALA A 171 -0.56 1.85 16.90
CA ALA A 171 -1.80 1.51 16.19
C ALA A 171 -1.57 0.95 14.78
N LYS A 172 -0.40 1.16 14.20
CA LYS A 172 -0.06 0.80 12.82
C LYS A 172 1.18 -0.09 12.70
N ASN A 173 2.10 -0.03 13.67
CA ASN A 173 3.38 -0.71 13.56
C ASN A 173 3.36 -2.18 14.02
N PHE A 174 2.22 -2.74 14.39
CA PHE A 174 2.13 -4.11 14.92
C PHE A 174 2.09 -5.17 13.83
N ALA A 175 1.57 -4.86 12.64
CA ALA A 175 1.59 -5.72 11.46
C ALA A 175 1.13 -4.99 10.21
N SER A 176 1.71 -5.36 9.07
CA SER A 176 1.17 -5.13 7.73
C SER A 176 1.31 -6.41 6.92
N SER A 177 0.30 -6.79 6.15
CA SER A 177 0.34 -7.98 5.30
C SER A 177 0.57 -7.60 3.85
N ILE A 178 1.52 -8.27 3.18
CA ILE A 178 1.86 -7.99 1.78
C ILE A 178 1.64 -9.24 0.93
N SER A 179 1.11 -9.04 -0.30
CA SER A 179 1.07 -10.10 -1.29
C SER A 179 2.50 -10.53 -1.67
N PRO A 180 2.79 -11.84 -1.75
CA PRO A 180 4.07 -12.32 -2.23
C PRO A 180 4.26 -12.17 -3.75
N TRP A 181 3.21 -11.76 -4.47
CA TRP A 181 3.21 -11.59 -5.92
C TRP A 181 3.33 -10.11 -6.29
N ILE A 182 4.39 -9.76 -7.02
CA ILE A 182 4.56 -8.43 -7.60
C ILE A 182 4.05 -8.43 -9.03
N VAL A 183 3.14 -7.52 -9.37
CA VAL A 183 2.73 -7.24 -10.75
C VAL A 183 3.59 -6.09 -11.25
N THR A 184 4.41 -6.34 -12.27
CA THR A 184 5.35 -5.34 -12.82
C THR A 184 4.63 -4.18 -13.49
N MET A 185 5.27 -3.01 -13.55
CA MET A 185 4.71 -1.84 -14.25
C MET A 185 4.39 -2.14 -15.72
N ASP A 186 5.23 -2.92 -16.41
CA ASP A 186 4.98 -3.35 -17.80
C ASP A 186 3.66 -4.13 -17.93
N ALA A 187 3.36 -5.01 -16.97
CA ALA A 187 2.11 -5.77 -16.96
C ALA A 187 0.88 -4.91 -16.61
N LEU A 188 1.07 -3.83 -15.86
CA LEU A 188 0.01 -2.90 -15.47
C LEU A 188 -0.33 -1.90 -16.59
N GLU A 189 0.56 -1.69 -17.56
CA GLU A 189 0.40 -0.65 -18.59
C GLU A 189 -0.92 -0.77 -19.37
N ILE A 190 -1.40 -1.98 -19.64
CA ILE A 190 -2.67 -2.21 -20.34
C ILE A 190 -3.90 -1.71 -19.57
N TYR A 191 -3.76 -1.45 -18.27
CA TYR A 191 -4.80 -0.92 -17.39
C TYR A 191 -4.67 0.59 -17.14
N ARG A 192 -3.73 1.26 -17.80
CA ARG A 192 -3.48 2.69 -17.61
C ARG A 192 -4.70 3.52 -18.02
N THR A 193 -5.08 4.47 -17.17
CA THR A 193 -6.27 5.31 -17.36
C THR A 193 -6.09 6.69 -16.72
N LYS A 194 -7.05 7.58 -16.98
CA LYS A 194 -7.09 8.88 -16.32
C LYS A 194 -7.48 8.70 -14.85
N GLY A 195 -6.74 9.38 -13.98
CA GLY A 195 -7.12 9.53 -12.57
C GLY A 195 -8.13 10.66 -12.34
N PRO A 196 -8.52 10.89 -11.08
CA PRO A 196 -9.35 12.03 -10.69
C PRO A 196 -8.73 13.36 -11.09
N GLU A 197 -9.58 14.35 -11.36
CA GLU A 197 -9.15 15.73 -11.52
C GLU A 197 -8.68 16.30 -10.17
N GLN A 198 -7.52 16.93 -10.18
CA GLN A 198 -6.94 17.51 -8.97
C GLN A 198 -7.29 18.97 -8.88
N SER A 199 -7.97 19.36 -7.81
CA SER A 199 -8.33 20.73 -7.49
C SER A 199 -8.05 21.01 -6.00
N PRO A 200 -7.25 22.06 -5.69
CA PRO A 200 -6.60 22.99 -6.61
C PRO A 200 -5.53 22.32 -7.47
N THR A 201 -5.09 23.00 -8.54
CA THR A 201 -3.96 22.52 -9.36
C THR A 201 -2.73 22.32 -8.48
N PRO A 202 -2.08 21.16 -8.53
CA PRO A 202 -0.88 20.91 -7.75
C PRO A 202 0.27 21.88 -8.08
N MET A 203 1.18 22.04 -7.14
CA MET A 203 2.43 22.78 -7.37
C MET A 203 3.24 22.18 -8.52
N PRO A 204 4.07 22.98 -9.24
CA PRO A 204 4.78 22.53 -10.45
C PRO A 204 5.51 21.18 -10.31
N TYR A 205 6.16 20.92 -9.18
CA TYR A 205 6.91 19.67 -8.95
C TYR A 205 6.01 18.43 -8.79
N LEU A 206 4.69 18.61 -8.65
CA LEU A 206 3.69 17.53 -8.55
C LEU A 206 2.76 17.48 -9.76
N GLN A 207 2.92 18.38 -10.75
CA GLN A 207 2.07 18.34 -11.94
C GLN A 207 2.44 17.16 -12.80
N GLN A 208 1.48 16.28 -13.04
CA GLN A 208 1.61 15.11 -13.91
C GLN A 208 0.58 15.18 -15.01
N ASN A 209 1.02 15.10 -16.26
CA ASN A 209 0.17 15.11 -17.44
C ASN A 209 -0.20 13.67 -17.88
N GLY A 210 -1.30 13.55 -18.62
CA GLY A 210 -1.70 12.29 -19.23
C GLY A 210 -2.46 11.34 -18.31
N ALA A 211 -2.41 10.05 -18.63
CA ALA A 211 -3.02 8.98 -17.87
C ALA A 211 -2.07 8.57 -16.73
N LYS A 212 -2.51 8.76 -15.49
CA LYS A 212 -1.68 8.61 -14.28
C LYS A 212 -2.24 7.59 -13.28
N ALA A 213 -3.31 6.92 -13.62
CA ALA A 213 -3.96 5.92 -12.78
C ALA A 213 -4.05 4.57 -13.49
N PHE A 214 -4.45 3.54 -12.75
CA PHE A 214 -4.66 2.20 -13.27
C PHE A 214 -6.06 1.71 -12.93
N ASP A 215 -6.78 1.16 -13.93
CA ASP A 215 -8.12 0.62 -13.75
C ASP A 215 -8.05 -0.80 -13.19
N ILE A 216 -7.84 -0.90 -11.88
CA ILE A 216 -7.71 -2.16 -11.13
C ILE A 216 -8.87 -2.25 -10.15
N ASN A 217 -9.74 -3.25 -10.34
CA ASN A 217 -10.82 -3.53 -9.39
C ASN A 217 -10.24 -4.08 -8.08
N LEU A 218 -10.72 -3.55 -6.97
CA LEU A 218 -10.33 -3.93 -5.62
C LEU A 218 -11.56 -4.43 -4.87
N GLU A 219 -11.40 -5.54 -4.17
CA GLU A 219 -12.48 -6.15 -3.39
C GLU A 219 -11.93 -6.65 -2.05
N VAL A 220 -12.71 -6.45 -0.99
CA VAL A 220 -12.42 -7.01 0.34
C VAL A 220 -13.55 -7.94 0.74
N ALA A 221 -13.20 -9.14 1.13
CA ALA A 221 -14.10 -10.08 1.76
C ALA A 221 -13.65 -10.40 3.19
N ILE A 222 -14.60 -10.65 4.07
CA ILE A 222 -14.37 -11.11 5.44
C ILE A 222 -15.06 -12.46 5.62
N GLN A 223 -14.31 -13.41 6.15
CA GLN A 223 -14.84 -14.71 6.56
C GLN A 223 -14.69 -14.86 8.09
N PRO A 224 -15.77 -14.66 8.86
CA PRO A 224 -15.75 -14.96 10.29
C PRO A 224 -15.57 -16.45 10.55
N GLU A 225 -15.07 -16.81 11.74
CA GLU A 225 -14.98 -18.21 12.15
C GLU A 225 -16.37 -18.89 12.07
N ASN A 226 -16.43 -20.05 11.43
CA ASN A 226 -17.66 -20.84 11.20
C ASN A 226 -18.77 -20.13 10.41
N ALA A 227 -18.44 -19.15 9.57
CA ALA A 227 -19.38 -18.45 8.71
C ALA A 227 -18.87 -18.41 7.26
N GLU A 228 -19.77 -18.08 6.34
CA GLU A 228 -19.39 -17.89 4.94
C GLU A 228 -18.70 -16.55 4.72
N GLU A 229 -17.85 -16.51 3.71
CA GLU A 229 -17.20 -15.29 3.25
C GLU A 229 -18.24 -14.27 2.75
N THR A 230 -18.06 -13.02 3.12
CA THR A 230 -18.92 -11.92 2.69
C THR A 230 -18.10 -10.76 2.18
N ILE A 231 -18.41 -10.29 0.98
CA ILE A 231 -17.79 -9.09 0.40
C ILE A 231 -18.29 -7.86 1.15
N VAL A 232 -17.37 -7.13 1.74
CA VAL A 232 -17.67 -5.93 2.55
C VAL A 232 -17.27 -4.62 1.86
N SER A 233 -16.42 -4.68 0.83
CA SER A 233 -16.03 -3.49 0.07
C SER A 233 -15.70 -3.83 -1.38
N ARG A 234 -16.08 -2.92 -2.28
CA ARG A 234 -15.65 -2.89 -3.68
C ARG A 234 -15.21 -1.48 -4.04
N SER A 235 -14.04 -1.38 -4.66
CA SER A 235 -13.45 -0.12 -5.07
C SER A 235 -12.63 -0.31 -6.34
N ASN A 236 -11.94 0.75 -6.75
CA ASN A 236 -11.03 0.67 -7.88
C ASN A 236 -9.84 1.61 -7.65
N PHE A 237 -8.64 1.14 -7.95
CA PHE A 237 -7.41 1.89 -7.75
C PHE A 237 -7.34 3.20 -8.56
N LYS A 238 -8.05 3.31 -9.68
CA LYS A 238 -8.12 4.55 -10.50
C LYS A 238 -8.65 5.77 -9.76
N TYR A 239 -9.29 5.58 -8.60
CA TYR A 239 -9.80 6.67 -7.78
C TYR A 239 -8.73 7.33 -6.88
N MET A 240 -7.50 6.81 -6.87
CA MET A 240 -6.40 7.44 -6.13
C MET A 240 -6.19 8.88 -6.61
N TYR A 241 -6.27 9.84 -5.66
CA TYR A 241 -6.13 11.26 -5.95
C TYR A 241 -4.68 11.64 -6.26
N TRP A 242 -3.73 11.17 -5.45
CA TRP A 242 -2.30 11.31 -5.67
C TRP A 242 -1.74 10.05 -6.31
N SER A 243 -1.14 10.18 -7.49
CA SER A 243 -0.53 9.04 -8.20
C SER A 243 0.75 8.56 -7.50
N MET A 244 1.20 7.33 -7.81
CA MET A 244 2.46 6.79 -7.32
C MET A 244 3.65 7.69 -7.68
N ALA A 245 3.67 8.23 -8.91
CA ALA A 245 4.71 9.16 -9.35
C ALA A 245 4.74 10.46 -8.51
N GLN A 246 3.58 11.00 -8.19
CA GLN A 246 3.46 12.18 -7.32
C GLN A 246 3.90 11.89 -5.88
N GLN A 247 3.58 10.71 -5.36
CA GLN A 247 4.03 10.26 -4.03
C GLN A 247 5.56 10.18 -3.98
N LEU A 248 6.18 9.54 -4.96
CA LEU A 248 7.63 9.37 -5.01
C LEU A 248 8.37 10.70 -5.24
N ALA A 249 7.86 11.56 -6.13
CA ALA A 249 8.39 12.89 -6.32
C ALA A 249 8.32 13.73 -5.02
N HIS A 250 7.21 13.64 -4.29
CA HIS A 250 7.08 14.33 -2.99
C HIS A 250 8.01 13.76 -1.92
N GLN A 251 8.16 12.43 -1.87
CA GLN A 251 9.06 11.74 -0.95
C GLN A 251 10.51 12.24 -1.08
N THR A 252 10.93 12.55 -2.31
CA THR A 252 12.34 12.85 -2.60
C THR A 252 12.63 14.33 -2.81
N ILE A 253 11.62 15.21 -2.86
CA ILE A 253 11.79 16.64 -3.19
C ILE A 253 12.76 17.38 -2.25
N ASN A 254 12.91 16.92 -1.03
CA ASN A 254 13.84 17.45 -0.05
C ASN A 254 15.25 16.82 -0.12
N GLY A 255 15.50 15.95 -1.11
CA GLY A 255 16.75 15.20 -1.25
C GLY A 255 16.80 13.89 -0.45
N CYS A 256 15.66 13.41 0.07
CA CYS A 256 15.56 12.11 0.70
C CYS A 256 15.92 11.00 -0.30
N ARG A 257 16.70 10.02 0.16
CA ARG A 257 17.03 8.83 -0.61
C ARG A 257 15.96 7.76 -0.41
N VAL A 258 15.54 7.11 -1.49
CA VAL A 258 14.68 5.92 -1.46
C VAL A 258 15.49 4.68 -1.82
N ASN A 259 15.14 3.53 -1.25
CA ASN A 259 15.81 2.24 -1.49
C ASN A 259 14.83 1.27 -2.13
#